data_ef54d71badf5239f96fc11a7953a3d3c
#
_entry.id   ef54d71badf5239f96fc11a7953a3d3c
#
_cell.length_a   1.000
_cell.length_b   1.000
_cell.length_c   1.000
_cell.angle_alpha   90.00
_cell.angle_beta   90.00
_cell.angle_gamma   90.00
#
_symmetry.space_group_name_H-M   'P 1'
#
loop_
_entity.id
_entity.type
_entity.pdbx_description
1 polymer ?
#
loop_
_entity_poly.entity_id
_entity_poly.type
_entity_poly.pdbx_seq_one_letter_code
_entity_poly.pdbx_strand_id
1 'polypeptide(L)'
;MAIDPLRKAHADGQRLREAIDTEYRSARRDSTWGRTEPQMVERWRLAVRAWTQGVEAALGPEEAVRGHFRSAPPTAEPTPAGESPAWVEIRSTLAGKVVAVGKLIEERGARGPGPGGTPPPSPFRKR
;
A
#
# COMPACT_ATOMS: atom_id res chain seq x y z
N MET A 1 -3.50 7.26 19.13
CA MET A 1 -3.98 6.41 18.06
C MET A 1 -3.29 5.06 18.06
N ALA A 2 -4.04 4.03 17.86
CA ALA A 2 -3.48 2.68 17.84
C ALA A 2 -2.70 2.43 16.56
N ILE A 3 -1.56 1.76 16.67
CA ILE A 3 -0.74 1.43 15.52
C ILE A 3 -1.17 0.12 14.90
N ASP A 4 -1.85 -0.75 15.65
CA ASP A 4 -2.26 -2.06 15.14
C ASP A 4 -3.17 -2.00 13.92
N PRO A 5 -4.18 -1.10 13.87
CA PRO A 5 -5.00 -1.00 12.65
C PRO A 5 -4.19 -0.63 11.42
N LEU A 6 -3.15 0.20 11.57
CA LEU A 6 -2.29 0.56 10.45
C LEU A 6 -1.42 -0.61 10.02
N ARG A 7 -0.92 -1.39 10.98
CA ARG A 7 -0.12 -2.58 10.65
C ARG A 7 -0.97 -3.60 9.91
N LYS A 8 -2.22 -3.78 10.35
CA LYS A 8 -3.13 -4.67 9.67
C LYS A 8 -3.41 -4.17 8.25
N ALA A 9 -3.65 -2.87 8.10
CA ALA A 9 -3.90 -2.28 6.79
C ALA A 9 -2.69 -2.44 5.88
N HIS A 10 -1.48 -2.28 6.40
CA HIS A 10 -0.26 -2.47 5.64
C HIS A 10 -0.15 -3.90 5.13
N ALA A 11 -0.38 -4.88 6.01
CA ALA A 11 -0.34 -6.29 5.62
C ALA A 11 -1.42 -6.61 4.59
N ASP A 12 -2.62 -6.06 4.78
CA ASP A 12 -3.71 -6.26 3.83
C ASP A 12 -3.37 -5.68 2.46
N GLY A 13 -2.72 -4.51 2.44
CA GLY A 13 -2.29 -3.88 1.19
C GLY A 13 -1.26 -4.73 0.45
N GLN A 14 -0.32 -5.31 1.19
CA GLN A 14 0.66 -6.20 0.59
C GLN A 14 0.01 -7.45 0.02
N ARG A 15 -0.95 -8.03 0.74
CA ARG A 15 -1.69 -9.19 0.23
C ARG A 15 -2.50 -8.85 -1.00
N LEU A 16 -3.11 -7.67 -1.02
CA LEU A 16 -3.88 -7.22 -2.18
C LEU A 16 -2.96 -7.09 -3.39
N ARG A 17 -1.78 -6.51 -3.20
CA ARG A 17 -0.80 -6.38 -4.27
C ARG A 17 -0.40 -7.75 -4.81
N GLU A 18 -0.13 -8.70 -3.93
CA GLU A 18 0.24 -10.05 -4.35
C GLU A 18 -0.90 -10.75 -5.09
N ALA A 19 -2.13 -10.56 -4.62
CA ALA A 19 -3.29 -11.16 -5.26
C ALA A 19 -3.49 -10.61 -6.67
N ILE A 20 -3.33 -9.30 -6.84
CA ILE A 20 -3.44 -8.67 -8.15
C ILE A 20 -2.38 -9.22 -9.10
N ASP A 21 -1.13 -9.30 -8.63
CA ASP A 21 -0.04 -9.82 -9.45
C ASP A 21 -0.28 -11.28 -9.84
N THR A 22 -0.75 -12.08 -8.91
CA THR A 22 -1.02 -13.49 -9.16
C THR A 22 -2.12 -13.67 -10.21
N GLU A 23 -3.21 -12.92 -10.07
CA GLU A 23 -4.31 -12.98 -11.02
C GLU A 23 -3.88 -12.53 -12.40
N TYR A 24 -3.10 -11.45 -12.47
CA TYR A 24 -2.62 -10.93 -13.74
C TYR A 24 -1.73 -11.95 -14.45
N ARG A 25 -0.77 -12.51 -13.72
CA ARG A 25 0.15 -13.48 -14.31
C ARG A 25 -0.57 -14.73 -14.77
N SER A 26 -1.57 -15.18 -14.01
CA SER A 26 -2.36 -16.35 -14.38
C SER A 26 -3.14 -16.08 -15.68
N ALA A 27 -3.79 -14.92 -15.77
CA ALA A 27 -4.55 -14.56 -16.96
C ALA A 27 -3.63 -14.44 -18.19
N ARG A 28 -2.42 -13.90 -18.00
CA ARG A 28 -1.46 -13.78 -19.10
C ARG A 28 -0.97 -15.15 -19.54
N ARG A 29 -0.68 -16.02 -18.57
CA ARG A 29 -0.21 -17.37 -18.89
C ARG A 29 -1.28 -18.18 -19.63
N ASP A 30 -2.53 -18.02 -19.23
CA ASP A 30 -3.64 -18.76 -19.83
C ASP A 30 -4.18 -18.09 -21.08
N SER A 31 -3.59 -16.98 -21.51
CA SER A 31 -4.01 -16.24 -22.71
C SER A 31 -5.45 -15.74 -22.61
N THR A 32 -5.94 -15.51 -21.39
CA THR A 32 -7.31 -15.01 -21.18
C THR A 32 -7.35 -13.51 -20.93
N TRP A 33 -6.19 -12.87 -20.81
CA TRP A 33 -6.11 -11.47 -20.37
C TRP A 33 -6.93 -10.54 -21.27
N GLY A 34 -6.83 -10.69 -22.59
CA GLY A 34 -7.56 -9.79 -23.50
C GLY A 34 -9.06 -9.81 -23.28
N ARG A 35 -9.63 -10.96 -22.90
CA ARG A 35 -11.06 -11.07 -22.66
C ARG A 35 -11.45 -10.63 -21.26
N THR A 36 -10.59 -10.85 -20.30
CA THR A 36 -10.92 -10.60 -18.89
C THR A 36 -10.43 -9.26 -18.38
N GLU A 37 -9.62 -8.57 -19.15
CA GLU A 37 -9.00 -7.32 -18.71
C GLU A 37 -10.01 -6.30 -18.15
N PRO A 38 -11.10 -5.94 -18.84
CA PRO A 38 -11.99 -4.92 -18.31
C PRO A 38 -12.59 -5.30 -16.95
N GLN A 39 -12.95 -6.57 -16.79
CA GLN A 39 -13.56 -7.03 -15.55
C GLN A 39 -12.54 -7.09 -14.43
N MET A 40 -11.36 -7.60 -14.71
CA MET A 40 -10.30 -7.70 -13.69
C MET A 40 -9.83 -6.32 -13.27
N VAL A 41 -9.62 -5.41 -14.20
CA VAL A 41 -9.19 -4.05 -13.89
C VAL A 41 -10.23 -3.35 -13.01
N GLU A 42 -11.50 -3.48 -13.35
CA GLU A 42 -12.56 -2.88 -12.55
C GLU A 42 -12.56 -3.45 -11.13
N ARG A 43 -12.43 -4.77 -11.00
CA ARG A 43 -12.42 -5.41 -9.69
C ARG A 43 -11.21 -4.96 -8.87
N TRP A 44 -10.05 -4.86 -9.49
CA TRP A 44 -8.84 -4.41 -8.80
C TRP A 44 -8.99 -2.97 -8.34
N ARG A 45 -9.54 -2.09 -9.17
CA ARG A 45 -9.74 -0.69 -8.79
C ARG A 45 -10.68 -0.56 -7.61
N LEU A 46 -11.74 -1.36 -7.60
CA LEU A 46 -12.67 -1.35 -6.47
C LEU A 46 -12.01 -1.87 -5.20
N ALA A 47 -11.19 -2.91 -5.32
CA ALA A 47 -10.48 -3.47 -4.16
C ALA A 47 -9.48 -2.47 -3.60
N VAL A 48 -8.73 -1.79 -4.47
CA VAL A 48 -7.76 -0.77 -4.03
C VAL A 48 -8.50 0.39 -3.36
N ARG A 49 -9.64 0.80 -3.92
CA ARG A 49 -10.44 1.87 -3.33
C ARG A 49 -10.94 1.48 -1.94
N ALA A 50 -11.45 0.27 -1.79
CA ALA A 50 -11.95 -0.19 -0.51
C ALA A 50 -10.82 -0.25 0.53
N TRP A 51 -9.65 -0.74 0.12
CA TRP A 51 -8.50 -0.77 1.01
C TRP A 51 -8.06 0.64 1.41
N THR A 52 -8.04 1.56 0.44
CA THR A 52 -7.66 2.96 0.69
C THR A 52 -8.60 3.60 1.71
N GLN A 53 -9.91 3.37 1.57
CA GLN A 53 -10.88 3.89 2.52
C GLN A 53 -10.67 3.31 3.92
N GLY A 54 -10.33 2.03 4.00
CA GLY A 54 -10.01 1.41 5.27
C GLY A 54 -8.80 2.02 5.95
N VAL A 55 -7.77 2.36 5.17
CA VAL A 55 -6.59 3.02 5.71
C VAL A 55 -6.96 4.41 6.23
N GLU A 56 -7.73 5.18 5.47
CA GLU A 56 -8.14 6.51 5.90
C GLU A 56 -8.93 6.47 7.20
N ALA A 57 -9.79 5.47 7.35
CA ALA A 57 -10.52 5.30 8.60
C ALA A 57 -9.57 5.00 9.76
N ALA A 58 -8.54 4.20 9.51
CA ALA A 58 -7.56 3.87 10.54
C ALA A 58 -6.68 5.05 10.90
N LEU A 59 -6.49 6.01 9.97
CA LEU A 59 -5.69 7.19 10.24
C LEU A 59 -6.39 8.18 11.18
N GLY A 60 -7.71 8.09 11.29
CA GLY A 60 -8.46 8.96 12.17
C GLY A 60 -8.81 10.28 11.49
N PRO A 61 -9.21 11.29 12.27
CA PRO A 61 -9.76 12.52 11.71
C PRO A 61 -8.72 13.55 11.26
N GLU A 62 -7.45 13.30 11.44
CA GLU A 62 -6.44 14.29 11.08
C GLU A 62 -6.37 14.44 9.57
N GLU A 63 -6.90 15.53 9.04
CA GLU A 63 -6.97 15.74 7.61
C GLU A 63 -5.60 15.87 6.96
N ALA A 64 -4.63 16.46 7.67
CA ALA A 64 -3.28 16.59 7.12
C ALA A 64 -2.66 15.24 6.84
N VAL A 65 -2.82 14.28 7.78
CA VAL A 65 -2.28 12.94 7.61
C VAL A 65 -3.01 12.20 6.50
N ARG A 66 -4.33 12.29 6.48
CA ARG A 66 -5.14 11.64 5.45
C ARG A 66 -4.83 12.21 4.07
N GLY A 67 -4.66 13.52 3.98
CA GLY A 67 -4.30 14.17 2.72
C GLY A 67 -2.94 13.73 2.23
N HIS A 68 -1.98 13.61 3.14
CA HIS A 68 -0.64 13.14 2.78
C HIS A 68 -0.70 11.72 2.21
N PHE A 69 -1.49 10.84 2.83
CA PHE A 69 -1.67 9.48 2.32
C PHE A 69 -2.34 9.49 0.93
N ARG A 70 -3.39 10.29 0.76
CA ARG A 70 -4.08 10.37 -0.54
C ARG A 70 -3.15 10.85 -1.64
N SER A 71 -2.20 11.73 -1.31
CA SER A 71 -1.29 12.30 -2.28
C SER A 71 -0.03 11.47 -2.47
N ALA A 72 0.07 10.30 -1.84
CA ALA A 72 1.26 9.47 -1.96
C ALA A 72 1.51 9.15 -3.44
N PRO A 73 2.73 9.40 -3.94
CA PRO A 73 3.01 9.16 -5.35
C PRO A 73 3.11 7.68 -5.65
N PRO A 74 2.80 7.28 -6.88
CA PRO A 74 3.00 5.89 -7.28
C PRO A 74 4.47 5.52 -7.19
N THR A 75 4.73 4.26 -6.90
CA THR A 75 6.10 3.75 -6.88
C THR A 75 6.39 3.16 -8.25
N ALA A 76 7.33 3.75 -8.96
CA ALA A 76 7.73 3.23 -10.25
C ALA A 76 8.62 2.01 -10.04
N GLU A 77 8.28 0.93 -10.69
CA GLU A 77 9.07 -0.29 -10.65
C GLU A 77 9.41 -0.67 -12.08
N PRO A 78 10.61 -1.21 -12.33
CA PRO A 78 10.95 -1.65 -13.68
C PRO A 78 9.93 -2.67 -14.16
N THR A 79 9.42 -2.48 -15.37
CA THR A 79 8.41 -3.35 -15.94
C THR A 79 8.84 -3.73 -17.33
N PRO A 80 8.85 -5.01 -17.68
CA PRO A 80 9.19 -5.41 -19.04
C PRO A 80 8.19 -4.85 -20.04
N ALA A 81 8.64 -4.65 -21.27
CA ALA A 81 7.76 -4.18 -22.31
C ALA A 81 6.66 -5.22 -22.58
N GLY A 82 5.48 -4.75 -22.95
CA GLY A 82 4.37 -5.65 -23.26
C GLY A 82 3.42 -5.91 -22.11
N GLU A 83 3.69 -5.36 -20.94
CA GLU A 83 2.76 -5.51 -19.83
C GLU A 83 1.59 -4.54 -19.97
N SER A 84 0.45 -4.89 -19.38
CA SER A 84 -0.74 -4.07 -19.47
C SER A 84 -0.55 -2.72 -18.78
N PRO A 85 -0.77 -1.60 -19.47
CA PRO A 85 -0.67 -0.29 -18.82
C PRO A 85 -1.62 -0.13 -17.63
N ALA A 86 -2.83 -0.69 -17.71
CA ALA A 86 -3.78 -0.60 -16.61
C ALA A 86 -3.27 -1.34 -15.38
N TRP A 87 -2.71 -2.53 -15.57
CA TRP A 87 -2.14 -3.29 -14.46
C TRP A 87 -0.96 -2.56 -13.85
N VAL A 88 -0.07 -2.00 -14.69
CA VAL A 88 1.09 -1.25 -14.21
C VAL A 88 0.64 -0.06 -13.37
N GLU A 89 -0.35 0.68 -13.84
CA GLU A 89 -0.86 1.84 -13.13
C GLU A 89 -1.43 1.46 -11.76
N ILE A 90 -2.28 0.44 -11.74
CA ILE A 90 -2.93 0.01 -10.49
C ILE A 90 -1.88 -0.48 -9.50
N ARG A 91 -0.94 -1.29 -9.97
CA ARG A 91 0.11 -1.84 -9.14
C ARG A 91 1.00 -0.74 -8.55
N SER A 92 1.40 0.22 -9.38
CA SER A 92 2.26 1.32 -8.95
C SER A 92 1.57 2.21 -7.94
N THR A 93 0.30 2.51 -8.16
CA THR A 93 -0.49 3.33 -7.24
C THR A 93 -0.63 2.64 -5.89
N LEU A 94 -0.98 1.36 -5.90
CA LEU A 94 -1.13 0.59 -4.67
C LEU A 94 0.21 0.49 -3.93
N ALA A 95 1.28 0.20 -4.66
CA ALA A 95 2.61 0.09 -4.05
C ALA A 95 3.03 1.40 -3.37
N GLY A 96 2.77 2.54 -4.01
CA GLY A 96 3.08 3.83 -3.42
C GLY A 96 2.31 4.08 -2.13
N LYS A 97 1.04 3.70 -2.09
CA LYS A 97 0.23 3.87 -0.89
C LYS A 97 0.65 2.89 0.23
N VAL A 98 1.03 1.67 -0.13
CA VAL A 98 1.54 0.71 0.86
C VAL A 98 2.83 1.24 1.50
N VAL A 99 3.72 1.82 0.69
CA VAL A 99 4.94 2.43 1.21
C VAL A 99 4.60 3.59 2.15
N ALA A 100 3.62 4.41 1.79
CA ALA A 100 3.22 5.54 2.63
C ALA A 100 2.70 5.07 3.99
N VAL A 101 1.90 4.00 4.01
CA VAL A 101 1.42 3.42 5.27
C VAL A 101 2.59 2.91 6.10
N GLY A 102 3.55 2.25 5.46
CA GLY A 102 4.75 1.76 6.16
C GLY A 102 5.51 2.88 6.83
N LYS A 103 5.67 4.01 6.14
CA LYS A 103 6.35 5.18 6.71
C LYS A 103 5.59 5.74 7.90
N LEU A 104 4.27 5.80 7.82
CA LEU A 104 3.45 6.28 8.93
C LEU A 104 3.60 5.37 10.15
N ILE A 105 3.67 4.07 9.95
CA ILE A 105 3.89 3.13 11.04
C ILE A 105 5.26 3.38 11.68
N GLU A 106 6.29 3.57 10.87
CA GLU A 106 7.63 3.84 11.39
C GLU A 106 7.67 5.13 12.18
N GLU A 107 7.04 6.20 11.68
CA GLU A 107 7.01 7.48 12.36
C GLU A 107 6.30 7.38 13.70
N ARG A 108 5.17 6.69 13.74
CA ARG A 108 4.43 6.56 14.98
C ARG A 108 5.12 5.64 15.98
N GLY A 109 5.78 4.61 15.47
CA GLY A 109 6.56 3.74 16.32
C GLY A 109 7.77 4.46 16.90
N ALA A 110 8.43 5.31 16.10
CA ALA A 110 9.57 6.06 16.55
C ALA A 110 9.20 7.10 17.60
N ARG A 111 8.02 7.72 17.46
CA ARG A 111 7.56 8.68 18.46
C ARG A 111 7.20 8.00 19.76
N GLY A 112 6.68 6.80 19.68
CA GLY A 112 6.37 6.03 20.84
C GLY A 112 5.30 6.64 21.71
N PRO A 113 4.73 5.86 22.59
CA PRO A 113 3.83 6.43 23.57
C PRO A 113 4.63 7.08 24.65
N GLY A 114 5.81 6.78 24.80
CA GLY A 114 6.60 7.28 25.81
C GLY A 114 7.40 8.34 25.34
N PRO A 115 7.41 9.39 25.97
CA PRO A 115 8.38 10.32 25.72
C PRO A 115 9.58 9.74 26.19
N GLY A 116 9.74 9.13 26.58
CA GLY A 116 10.88 8.75 26.93
C GLY A 116 11.38 7.92 26.14
N GLY A 117 11.19 7.84 25.83
CA GLY A 117 11.76 7.26 25.25
C GLY A 117 12.95 7.25 24.93
N THR A 118 13.40 7.18 25.20
CA THR A 118 14.30 7.24 24.88
C THR A 118 15.02 6.96 24.26
N PRO A 119 15.43 6.80 24.13
CA PRO A 119 16.12 6.54 23.55
C PRO A 119 16.94 6.09 23.04
N PRO A 120 17.21 5.95 23.27
CA PRO A 120 17.85 5.55 22.83
C PRO A 120 18.56 5.36 22.20
N PRO A 121 18.97 5.18 22.24
CA PRO A 121 19.58 4.96 21.66
C PRO A 121 20.14 4.59 21.05
N SER A 122 20.51 4.48 21.00
CA SER A 122 20.81 4.14 20.66
C SER A 122 21.22 3.79 20.06
N PRO A 123 21.80 3.73 20.04
CA PRO A 123 22.17 3.40 19.73
C PRO A 123 22.29 2.78 19.20
N PHE A 124 22.61 2.59 19.21
CA PHE A 124 22.36 2.13 19.26
C PHE A 124 22.27 1.70 18.61
N ARG A 125 22.65 1.67 18.60
CA ARG A 125 22.37 1.48 18.64
C ARG A 125 22.34 1.30 18.08
N LYS A 126 22.75 1.34 18.07
CA LYS A 126 22.64 1.31 18.32
C LYS A 126 22.56 1.20 17.91
N ARG A 127 23.00 1.07 17.81
CA ARG A 127 22.89 1.17 18.21
C ARG A 127 22.68 1.03 17.94
#